data_5a441c57297868dbc59978e407a844f5
#
_entry.id   5a441c57297868dbc59978e407a844f5
#
_cell.length_a   1.000
_cell.length_b   1.000
_cell.length_c   1.000
_cell.angle_alpha   90.00
_cell.angle_beta   90.00
_cell.angle_gamma   90.00
#
_symmetry.space_group_name_H-M   'P 1'
#
loop_
_entity.id
_entity.type
_entity.pdbx_description
1 polymer ?
#
loop_
_entity_poly.entity_id
_entity_poly.type
_entity_poly.pdbx_seq_one_letter_code
_entity_poly.pdbx_strand_id
1 'polypeptide(L)'
;MGRLYALILFICLVSSEVTAQSYNKFLDKLCDYQDNVRLEEKLVGDREFRDIDTNTFNLKDYMSIFSKLIPEPRYILEYIYNYSWDGGIPLLYARRDDFEEEEYISTERERIRVQWDSIMDVRVEKIENEDWEEEEKNKRIERIKRMCMYMSEVSDERILLEFAWDSVNHAVRHLIPEDSKMGYFQLLIFKLYNNNFALWWHANYSYRFPVYKKEQIEFLIERNRREVFSIWFDEKKILPLLEENLGPRIKMEQRRCVITLYEFYAGSGLYRNVYSISRVAPYTIKEEQSEKLVPNDFRGFY
;
A
#
# COMPACT_ATOMS: atom_id res chain seq x y z
N MET A 1 22.89 47.10 -4.31
CA MET A 1 22.38 45.84 -4.93
C MET A 1 22.69 44.60 -4.10
N GLY A 2 23.91 44.43 -3.54
CA GLY A 2 24.27 43.19 -2.78
C GLY A 2 23.41 42.85 -1.56
N ARG A 3 22.90 43.85 -0.81
CA ARG A 3 22.04 43.58 0.37
C ARG A 3 20.63 43.04 0.00
N LEU A 4 20.09 43.40 -1.15
CA LEU A 4 18.82 42.93 -1.63
C LEU A 4 18.91 41.46 -2.07
N TYR A 5 19.99 41.08 -2.76
CA TYR A 5 20.26 39.69 -3.15
C TYR A 5 20.48 38.79 -1.94
N ALA A 6 21.20 39.23 -0.91
CA ALA A 6 21.42 38.49 0.33
C ALA A 6 20.09 38.29 1.09
N LEU A 7 19.22 39.28 1.12
CA LEU A 7 17.89 39.16 1.75
C LEU A 7 16.97 38.19 0.99
N ILE A 8 16.97 38.27 -0.35
CA ILE A 8 16.19 37.35 -1.19
C ILE A 8 16.70 35.89 -1.03
N LEU A 9 18.02 35.70 -1.03
CA LEU A 9 18.62 34.37 -0.80
C LEU A 9 18.30 33.83 0.59
N PHE A 10 18.36 34.68 1.62
CA PHE A 10 17.99 34.31 2.99
C PHE A 10 16.51 33.96 3.12
N ILE A 11 15.61 34.74 2.52
CA ILE A 11 14.17 34.45 2.50
C ILE A 11 13.91 33.15 1.74
N CYS A 12 14.57 32.86 0.62
CA CYS A 12 14.45 31.61 -0.11
C CYS A 12 14.98 30.41 0.70
N LEU A 13 16.07 30.54 1.41
CA LEU A 13 16.63 29.50 2.27
C LEU A 13 15.69 29.21 3.45
N VAL A 14 15.25 30.23 4.17
CA VAL A 14 14.31 30.07 5.30
C VAL A 14 12.99 29.47 4.85
N SER A 15 12.46 29.91 3.69
CA SER A 15 11.21 29.33 3.17
C SER A 15 11.36 27.88 2.75
N SER A 16 12.53 27.46 2.25
CA SER A 16 12.81 26.07 1.88
C SER A 16 12.94 25.15 3.11
N GLU A 17 13.57 25.61 4.17
CA GLU A 17 13.71 24.86 5.42
C GLU A 17 12.36 24.67 6.13
N VAL A 18 11.56 25.73 6.25
CA VAL A 18 10.21 25.65 6.84
C VAL A 18 9.32 24.68 6.07
N THR A 19 9.48 24.62 4.75
CA THR A 19 8.70 23.71 3.91
C THR A 19 9.15 22.25 4.09
N ALA A 20 10.46 22.00 4.12
CA ALA A 20 11.01 20.66 4.35
C ALA A 20 10.60 20.11 5.73
N GLN A 21 10.65 20.94 6.77
CA GLN A 21 10.21 20.58 8.12
C GLN A 21 8.73 20.18 8.18
N SER A 22 7.87 20.79 7.36
CA SER A 22 6.44 20.45 7.31
C SER A 22 6.19 19.07 6.70
N TYR A 23 6.97 18.66 5.68
CA TYR A 23 6.87 17.32 5.09
C TYR A 23 7.36 16.24 6.04
N ASN A 24 8.49 16.49 6.71
CA ASN A 24 9.03 15.56 7.70
C ASN A 24 8.04 15.35 8.85
N LYS A 25 7.45 16.44 9.36
CA LYS A 25 6.42 16.35 10.43
C LYS A 25 5.18 15.55 9.99
N PHE A 26 4.78 15.66 8.73
CA PHE A 26 3.69 14.85 8.20
C PHE A 26 4.07 13.36 8.15
N LEU A 27 5.28 13.05 7.64
CA LEU A 27 5.78 11.67 7.59
C LEU A 27 5.96 11.07 9.00
N ASP A 28 6.46 11.85 9.96
CA ASP A 28 6.57 11.41 11.35
C ASP A 28 5.20 11.00 11.91
N LYS A 29 4.17 11.84 11.75
CA LYS A 29 2.81 11.50 12.19
C LYS A 29 2.26 10.24 11.53
N LEU A 30 2.53 10.04 10.25
CA LEU A 30 2.09 8.84 9.54
C LEU A 30 2.80 7.59 10.06
N CYS A 31 4.13 7.66 10.21
CA CYS A 31 4.91 6.55 10.75
C CYS A 31 4.48 6.21 12.19
N ASP A 32 4.34 7.22 13.05
CA ASP A 32 3.90 7.03 14.43
C ASP A 32 2.51 6.35 14.50
N TYR A 33 1.57 6.77 13.64
CA TYR A 33 0.26 6.14 13.56
C TYR A 33 0.35 4.68 13.12
N GLN A 34 1.09 4.40 12.04
CA GLN A 34 1.26 3.06 11.51
C GLN A 34 1.97 2.14 12.52
N ASP A 35 2.98 2.64 13.21
CA ASP A 35 3.73 1.88 14.22
C ASP A 35 2.87 1.58 15.45
N ASN A 36 2.01 2.50 15.87
CA ASN A 36 1.07 2.28 16.96
C ASN A 36 0.03 1.19 16.59
N VAL A 37 -0.57 1.27 15.40
CA VAL A 37 -1.51 0.24 14.93
C VAL A 37 -0.82 -1.13 14.88
N ARG A 38 0.39 -1.22 14.31
CA ARG A 38 1.17 -2.47 14.27
C ARG A 38 1.51 -3.00 15.65
N LEU A 39 1.83 -2.12 16.60
CA LEU A 39 2.18 -2.53 17.96
C LEU A 39 0.97 -3.15 18.66
N GLU A 40 -0.19 -2.53 18.56
CA GLU A 40 -1.44 -3.02 19.15
C GLU A 40 -1.85 -4.35 18.52
N GLU A 41 -1.81 -4.46 17.20
CA GLU A 41 -2.08 -5.70 16.48
C GLU A 41 -1.11 -6.83 16.89
N LYS A 42 0.18 -6.52 17.10
CA LYS A 42 1.17 -7.48 17.54
C LYS A 42 0.94 -7.97 18.96
N LEU A 43 0.42 -7.13 19.85
CA LEU A 43 0.09 -7.52 21.21
C LEU A 43 -1.10 -8.50 21.28
N VAL A 44 -1.96 -8.46 20.26
CA VAL A 44 -3.06 -9.42 20.08
C VAL A 44 -2.57 -10.73 19.44
N GLY A 45 -1.45 -10.68 18.72
CA GLY A 45 -0.97 -11.70 17.75
C GLY A 45 -0.40 -13.00 18.30
N ASP A 46 -0.38 -13.24 19.62
CA ASP A 46 -0.17 -14.60 20.18
C ASP A 46 -1.47 -15.44 20.17
N ARG A 47 -2.57 -14.85 19.69
CA ARG A 47 -3.84 -15.50 19.46
C ARG A 47 -4.03 -15.73 17.98
N GLU A 48 -4.81 -16.75 17.61
CA GLU A 48 -5.09 -17.07 16.20
C GLU A 48 -5.47 -15.80 15.42
N PHE A 49 -5.01 -15.66 14.17
CA PHE A 49 -5.18 -14.50 13.27
C PHE A 49 -6.62 -13.95 13.14
N ARG A 50 -7.60 -14.64 13.68
CA ARG A 50 -9.02 -14.28 13.68
C ARG A 50 -9.44 -13.33 14.79
N ASP A 51 -8.55 -13.05 15.74
CA ASP A 51 -8.84 -12.24 16.91
C ASP A 51 -8.23 -10.82 16.85
N ILE A 52 -7.84 -10.35 15.66
CA ILE A 52 -7.39 -8.98 15.48
C ILE A 52 -8.58 -8.07 15.81
N ASP A 53 -8.39 -7.20 16.79
CA ASP A 53 -9.37 -6.16 17.09
C ASP A 53 -9.40 -5.16 15.92
N THR A 54 -10.41 -5.30 15.07
CA THR A 54 -10.64 -4.42 13.91
C THR A 54 -10.86 -2.95 14.31
N ASN A 55 -11.03 -2.66 15.59
CA ASN A 55 -11.13 -1.29 16.11
C ASN A 55 -9.76 -0.62 16.28
N THR A 56 -8.66 -1.37 16.19
CA THR A 56 -7.29 -0.84 16.29
C THR A 56 -7.00 0.19 15.20
N PHE A 57 -7.48 -0.04 13.98
CA PHE A 57 -7.40 0.92 12.89
C PHE A 57 -8.62 1.85 12.90
N ASN A 58 -8.39 3.15 13.02
CA ASN A 58 -9.42 4.18 12.92
C ASN A 58 -9.24 5.00 11.64
N LEU A 59 -10.15 4.81 10.67
CA LEU A 59 -10.10 5.51 9.39
C LEU A 59 -10.15 7.03 9.52
N LYS A 60 -10.95 7.56 10.44
CA LYS A 60 -11.07 9.01 10.65
C LYS A 60 -9.76 9.61 11.15
N ASP A 61 -9.12 8.95 12.12
CA ASP A 61 -7.83 9.40 12.66
C ASP A 61 -6.73 9.29 11.60
N TYR A 62 -6.71 8.17 10.86
CA TYR A 62 -5.80 8.00 9.74
C TYR A 62 -5.96 9.09 8.68
N MET A 63 -7.19 9.35 8.22
CA MET A 63 -7.46 10.40 7.23
C MET A 63 -7.20 11.81 7.76
N SER A 64 -7.25 12.04 9.06
CA SER A 64 -6.89 13.33 9.66
C SER A 64 -5.43 13.72 9.41
N ILE A 65 -4.54 12.72 9.24
CA ILE A 65 -3.13 12.92 8.86
C ILE A 65 -3.04 13.47 7.43
N PHE A 66 -3.91 12.99 6.54
CA PHE A 66 -3.99 13.39 5.14
C PHE A 66 -4.93 14.59 4.93
N SER A 67 -4.79 15.61 5.77
CA SER A 67 -5.68 16.77 5.86
C SER A 67 -5.81 17.62 4.59
N LYS A 68 -5.01 17.34 3.55
CA LYS A 68 -5.03 17.99 2.23
C LYS A 68 -5.61 17.10 1.13
N LEU A 69 -6.21 15.97 1.52
CA LEU A 69 -6.97 15.09 0.65
C LEU A 69 -8.44 15.10 1.06
N ILE A 70 -9.31 15.20 0.08
CA ILE A 70 -10.75 15.07 0.28
C ILE A 70 -11.31 13.99 -0.64
N PRO A 71 -12.27 13.19 -0.22
CA PRO A 71 -12.98 12.28 -1.13
C PRO A 71 -13.68 13.06 -2.25
N GLU A 72 -13.74 12.44 -3.42
CA GLU A 72 -14.60 12.95 -4.50
C GLU A 72 -16.05 13.07 -4.02
N PRO A 73 -16.82 14.06 -4.53
CA PRO A 73 -18.26 14.13 -4.27
C PRO A 73 -18.95 12.80 -4.56
N ARG A 74 -19.83 12.36 -3.67
CA ARG A 74 -20.55 11.09 -3.73
C ARG A 74 -19.71 9.82 -3.47
N TYR A 75 -18.47 9.95 -3.05
CA TYR A 75 -17.66 8.80 -2.61
C TYR A 75 -17.39 8.84 -1.11
N ILE A 76 -17.50 7.69 -0.48
CA ILE A 76 -17.22 7.47 0.93
C ILE A 76 -16.01 6.55 0.99
N LEU A 77 -15.04 6.89 1.86
CA LEU A 77 -13.91 6.02 2.14
C LEU A 77 -14.28 5.05 3.25
N GLU A 78 -13.92 3.80 3.03
CA GLU A 78 -14.11 2.71 3.99
C GLU A 78 -12.88 1.81 4.01
N TYR A 79 -12.88 0.82 4.86
CA TYR A 79 -11.85 -0.20 4.90
C TYR A 79 -12.45 -1.56 5.25
N ILE A 80 -11.77 -2.61 4.78
CA ILE A 80 -12.03 -3.99 5.16
C ILE A 80 -10.69 -4.63 5.56
N TYR A 81 -10.69 -5.46 6.60
CA TYR A 81 -9.49 -6.20 6.95
C TYR A 81 -9.27 -7.37 5.99
N ASN A 82 -8.09 -7.41 5.38
CA ASN A 82 -7.63 -8.57 4.63
C ASN A 82 -6.80 -9.47 5.55
N TYR A 83 -7.38 -10.59 5.97
CA TYR A 83 -6.74 -11.58 6.84
C TYR A 83 -5.88 -12.58 6.06
N SER A 84 -5.73 -12.42 4.73
CA SER A 84 -4.88 -13.32 3.96
C SER A 84 -3.41 -13.13 4.30
N TRP A 85 -2.64 -14.18 4.21
CA TRP A 85 -1.17 -14.37 4.20
C TRP A 85 -0.28 -13.43 5.03
N ASP A 86 -0.67 -12.18 5.27
CA ASP A 86 0.17 -11.11 5.78
C ASP A 86 -0.24 -10.60 7.19
N GLY A 87 -1.07 -11.35 7.90
CA GLY A 87 -1.41 -11.04 9.29
C GLY A 87 -2.50 -9.97 9.49
N GLY A 88 -3.29 -9.70 8.46
CA GLY A 88 -4.36 -8.70 8.52
C GLY A 88 -3.85 -7.29 8.24
N ILE A 89 -4.37 -6.69 7.17
CA ILE A 89 -4.13 -5.29 6.83
C ILE A 89 -5.45 -4.60 6.56
N PRO A 90 -5.66 -3.35 7.03
CA PRO A 90 -6.79 -2.56 6.59
C PRO A 90 -6.60 -2.17 5.12
N LEU A 91 -7.42 -2.72 4.23
CA LEU A 91 -7.48 -2.35 2.83
C LEU A 91 -8.48 -1.21 2.66
N LEU A 92 -7.99 -0.04 2.25
CA LEU A 92 -8.81 1.14 2.06
C LEU A 92 -9.39 1.17 0.65
N TYR A 93 -10.70 1.40 0.57
CA TYR A 93 -11.41 1.53 -0.68
C TYR A 93 -12.39 2.71 -0.65
N ALA A 94 -12.93 3.06 -1.81
CA ALA A 94 -13.97 4.06 -1.94
C ALA A 94 -15.20 3.42 -2.57
N ARG A 95 -16.36 3.72 -2.03
CA ARG A 95 -17.65 3.37 -2.64
C ARG A 95 -18.51 4.61 -2.84
N ARG A 96 -19.45 4.52 -3.72
CA ARG A 96 -20.43 5.59 -3.89
C ARG A 96 -21.36 5.67 -2.68
N ASP A 97 -21.85 6.85 -2.38
CA ASP A 97 -22.82 7.11 -1.31
C ASP A 97 -24.17 6.42 -1.53
N ASP A 98 -24.50 6.07 -2.78
CA ASP A 98 -25.68 5.32 -3.20
C ASP A 98 -25.41 3.83 -3.44
N PHE A 99 -24.31 3.27 -2.93
CA PHE A 99 -23.96 1.86 -3.07
C PHE A 99 -24.79 1.00 -2.10
N GLU A 100 -25.58 0.10 -2.66
CA GLU A 100 -26.40 -0.85 -1.92
C GLU A 100 -25.63 -2.17 -1.74
N GLU A 101 -25.00 -2.32 -0.57
CA GLU A 101 -24.08 -3.43 -0.28
C GLU A 101 -24.76 -4.81 -0.35
N GLU A 102 -25.96 -4.93 0.21
CA GLU A 102 -26.71 -6.20 0.19
C GLU A 102 -27.08 -6.63 -1.23
N GLU A 103 -27.47 -5.68 -2.08
CA GLU A 103 -27.78 -5.94 -3.49
C GLU A 103 -26.53 -6.35 -4.26
N TYR A 104 -25.42 -5.66 -4.03
CA TYR A 104 -24.13 -6.00 -4.63
C TYR A 104 -23.69 -7.42 -4.24
N ILE A 105 -23.68 -7.74 -2.95
CA ILE A 105 -23.29 -9.06 -2.43
C ILE A 105 -24.17 -10.15 -3.04
N SER A 106 -25.49 -9.94 -3.09
CA SER A 106 -26.43 -10.88 -3.67
C SER A 106 -26.16 -11.13 -5.15
N THR A 107 -25.92 -10.06 -5.91
CA THR A 107 -25.64 -10.11 -7.34
C THR A 107 -24.33 -10.84 -7.64
N GLU A 108 -23.24 -10.50 -6.89
CA GLU A 108 -21.96 -11.14 -7.08
C GLU A 108 -21.96 -12.62 -6.66
N ARG A 109 -22.66 -12.96 -5.60
CA ARG A 109 -22.84 -14.38 -5.20
C ARG A 109 -23.51 -15.18 -6.29
N GLU A 110 -24.57 -14.66 -6.90
CA GLU A 110 -25.24 -15.33 -8.01
C GLU A 110 -24.33 -15.42 -9.24
N ARG A 111 -23.58 -14.40 -9.57
CA ARG A 111 -22.60 -14.41 -10.67
C ARG A 111 -21.53 -15.49 -10.45
N ILE A 112 -20.99 -15.59 -9.23
CA ILE A 112 -20.00 -16.61 -8.86
C ILE A 112 -20.60 -18.01 -8.99
N ARG A 113 -21.83 -18.21 -8.50
CA ARG A 113 -22.54 -19.49 -8.60
C ARG A 113 -22.70 -19.91 -10.06
N VAL A 114 -23.23 -19.05 -10.91
CA VAL A 114 -23.42 -19.33 -12.34
C VAL A 114 -22.08 -19.64 -13.03
N GLN A 115 -21.02 -18.93 -12.68
CA GLN A 115 -19.70 -19.18 -13.22
C GLN A 115 -19.19 -20.59 -12.86
N TRP A 116 -19.33 -21.00 -11.58
CA TRP A 116 -18.89 -22.32 -11.14
C TRP A 116 -19.76 -23.45 -11.68
N ASP A 117 -21.07 -23.24 -11.83
CA ASP A 117 -21.98 -24.18 -12.50
C ASP A 117 -21.55 -24.42 -13.95
N SER A 118 -21.23 -23.36 -14.69
CA SER A 118 -20.70 -23.47 -16.07
C SER A 118 -19.35 -24.19 -16.13
N ILE A 119 -18.44 -23.94 -15.19
CA ILE A 119 -17.16 -24.65 -15.10
C ILE A 119 -17.38 -26.13 -14.79
N MET A 120 -18.32 -26.43 -13.91
CA MET A 120 -18.69 -27.78 -13.55
C MET A 120 -19.22 -28.56 -14.79
N ASP A 121 -20.16 -27.97 -15.53
CA ASP A 121 -20.75 -28.58 -16.72
C ASP A 121 -19.67 -28.94 -17.75
N VAL A 122 -18.78 -27.98 -18.09
CA VAL A 122 -17.68 -28.21 -19.04
C VAL A 122 -16.74 -29.32 -18.57
N ARG A 123 -16.44 -29.38 -17.28
CA ARG A 123 -15.54 -30.41 -16.73
C ARG A 123 -16.18 -31.78 -16.67
N VAL A 124 -17.48 -31.86 -16.35
CA VAL A 124 -18.25 -33.10 -16.35
C VAL A 124 -18.34 -33.65 -17.77
N GLU A 125 -18.74 -32.81 -18.74
CA GLU A 125 -18.83 -33.22 -20.15
C GLU A 125 -17.46 -33.76 -20.67
N LYS A 126 -16.36 -33.12 -20.27
CA LYS A 126 -15.04 -33.62 -20.62
C LYS A 126 -14.77 -35.02 -20.07
N ILE A 127 -15.12 -35.29 -18.80
CA ILE A 127 -14.93 -36.63 -18.18
C ILE A 127 -15.85 -37.68 -18.84
N GLU A 128 -17.07 -37.32 -19.15
CA GLU A 128 -18.03 -38.23 -19.81
C GLU A 128 -17.53 -38.70 -21.19
N ASN A 129 -16.83 -37.81 -21.91
CA ASN A 129 -16.25 -38.10 -23.23
C ASN A 129 -14.88 -38.80 -23.19
N GLU A 130 -14.27 -39.01 -22.01
CA GLU A 130 -13.00 -39.73 -21.86
C GLU A 130 -13.27 -41.25 -21.82
N ASP A 131 -12.29 -42.04 -22.32
CA ASP A 131 -12.37 -43.52 -22.36
C ASP A 131 -11.92 -44.13 -21.02
N TRP A 132 -12.66 -43.82 -19.94
CA TRP A 132 -12.39 -44.36 -18.61
C TRP A 132 -13.49 -45.33 -18.20
N GLU A 133 -13.18 -46.23 -17.23
CA GLU A 133 -14.20 -47.10 -16.63
C GLU A 133 -15.27 -46.26 -15.90
N GLU A 134 -16.50 -46.69 -15.96
CA GLU A 134 -17.67 -45.96 -15.45
C GLU A 134 -17.54 -45.60 -13.94
N GLU A 135 -16.97 -46.50 -13.15
CA GLU A 135 -16.74 -46.27 -11.73
C GLU A 135 -15.74 -45.10 -11.50
N GLU A 136 -14.67 -45.03 -12.30
CA GLU A 136 -13.69 -43.95 -12.21
C GLU A 136 -14.28 -42.62 -12.69
N LYS A 137 -15.08 -42.61 -13.77
CA LYS A 137 -15.82 -41.43 -14.22
C LYS A 137 -16.68 -40.87 -13.11
N ASN A 138 -17.49 -41.70 -12.48
CA ASN A 138 -18.40 -41.29 -11.40
C ASN A 138 -17.61 -40.68 -10.20
N LYS A 139 -16.50 -41.29 -9.78
CA LYS A 139 -15.63 -40.74 -8.71
C LYS A 139 -15.11 -39.34 -9.06
N ARG A 140 -14.67 -39.13 -10.29
CA ARG A 140 -14.15 -37.85 -10.76
C ARG A 140 -15.23 -36.78 -10.87
N ILE A 141 -16.39 -37.12 -11.40
CA ILE A 141 -17.56 -36.24 -11.48
C ILE A 141 -17.98 -35.78 -10.07
N GLU A 142 -18.11 -36.72 -9.13
CA GLU A 142 -18.46 -36.37 -7.74
C GLU A 142 -17.38 -35.47 -7.06
N ARG A 143 -16.12 -35.67 -7.37
CA ARG A 143 -15.06 -34.79 -6.89
C ARG A 143 -15.18 -33.38 -7.46
N ILE A 144 -15.47 -33.24 -8.76
CA ILE A 144 -15.67 -31.95 -9.42
C ILE A 144 -16.88 -31.23 -8.83
N LYS A 145 -18.03 -31.93 -8.71
CA LYS A 145 -19.23 -31.34 -8.12
C LYS A 145 -18.96 -30.77 -6.71
N ARG A 146 -18.33 -31.55 -5.84
CA ARG A 146 -17.95 -31.09 -4.49
C ARG A 146 -17.02 -29.89 -4.53
N MET A 147 -16.03 -29.89 -5.42
CA MET A 147 -15.10 -28.76 -5.57
C MET A 147 -15.84 -27.51 -6.04
N CYS A 148 -16.69 -27.59 -7.08
CA CYS A 148 -17.43 -26.46 -7.61
C CYS A 148 -18.42 -25.91 -6.57
N MET A 149 -19.11 -26.78 -5.84
CA MET A 149 -20.00 -26.39 -4.75
C MET A 149 -19.22 -25.61 -3.66
N TYR A 150 -18.08 -26.13 -3.20
CA TYR A 150 -17.25 -25.46 -2.21
C TYR A 150 -16.74 -24.09 -2.71
N MET A 151 -16.36 -24.01 -3.98
CA MET A 151 -15.84 -22.76 -4.56
C MET A 151 -16.95 -21.75 -4.88
N SER A 152 -18.19 -22.17 -5.00
CA SER A 152 -19.36 -21.28 -5.18
C SER A 152 -19.91 -20.73 -3.86
N GLU A 153 -19.58 -21.35 -2.72
CA GLU A 153 -19.93 -20.88 -1.38
C GLU A 153 -18.95 -19.80 -0.93
N VAL A 154 -19.19 -18.56 -1.35
CA VAL A 154 -18.34 -17.41 -1.01
C VAL A 154 -18.99 -16.59 0.09
N SER A 155 -18.22 -16.26 1.13
CA SER A 155 -18.68 -15.39 2.21
C SER A 155 -18.84 -13.93 1.73
N ASP A 156 -19.72 -13.19 2.40
CA ASP A 156 -19.94 -11.76 2.14
C ASP A 156 -18.65 -10.96 2.26
N GLU A 157 -17.88 -11.26 3.29
CA GLU A 157 -16.58 -10.63 3.53
C GLU A 157 -15.62 -10.81 2.35
N ARG A 158 -15.58 -11.99 1.74
CA ARG A 158 -14.73 -12.25 0.58
C ARG A 158 -15.21 -11.47 -0.65
N ILE A 159 -16.53 -11.38 -0.86
CA ILE A 159 -17.09 -10.58 -1.95
C ILE A 159 -16.73 -9.11 -1.78
N LEU A 160 -16.87 -8.58 -0.58
CA LEU A 160 -16.50 -7.19 -0.27
C LEU A 160 -14.97 -6.96 -0.37
N LEU A 161 -14.17 -7.96 -0.02
CA LEU A 161 -12.71 -7.88 -0.18
C LEU A 161 -12.33 -7.80 -1.66
N GLU A 162 -12.96 -8.60 -2.52
CA GLU A 162 -12.76 -8.52 -3.97
C GLU A 162 -13.22 -7.17 -4.54
N PHE A 163 -14.34 -6.62 -4.05
CA PHE A 163 -14.78 -5.27 -4.37
C PHE A 163 -13.73 -4.22 -3.99
N ALA A 164 -13.21 -4.28 -2.77
CA ALA A 164 -12.21 -3.36 -2.28
C ALA A 164 -10.86 -3.46 -3.04
N TRP A 165 -10.54 -4.64 -3.56
CA TRP A 165 -9.33 -4.89 -4.36
C TRP A 165 -9.47 -4.52 -5.81
N ASP A 166 -10.70 -4.32 -6.31
CA ASP A 166 -10.86 -3.83 -7.67
C ASP A 166 -10.22 -2.44 -7.79
N SER A 167 -9.39 -2.31 -8.79
CA SER A 167 -8.63 -1.08 -9.02
C SER A 167 -9.51 0.15 -9.18
N VAL A 168 -10.77 0.00 -9.62
CA VAL A 168 -11.72 1.12 -9.76
C VAL A 168 -12.19 1.64 -8.40
N ASN A 169 -12.18 0.80 -7.36
CA ASN A 169 -12.60 1.12 -6.01
C ASN A 169 -11.44 1.52 -5.10
N HIS A 170 -10.19 1.51 -5.58
CA HIS A 170 -9.07 1.95 -4.77
C HIS A 170 -9.24 3.37 -4.28
N ALA A 171 -9.16 3.58 -2.97
CA ALA A 171 -9.36 4.87 -2.32
C ALA A 171 -8.56 6.01 -2.99
N VAL A 172 -7.33 5.75 -3.43
CA VAL A 172 -6.47 6.76 -4.07
C VAL A 172 -7.07 7.38 -5.33
N ARG A 173 -7.94 6.66 -6.06
CA ARG A 173 -8.57 7.17 -7.29
C ARG A 173 -9.65 8.20 -7.02
N HIS A 174 -10.25 8.13 -5.83
CA HIS A 174 -11.36 8.96 -5.40
C HIS A 174 -10.96 10.00 -4.36
N LEU A 175 -9.66 10.33 -4.33
CA LEU A 175 -9.12 11.39 -3.51
C LEU A 175 -8.70 12.57 -4.38
N ILE A 176 -9.20 13.76 -4.00
CA ILE A 176 -8.86 15.04 -4.61
C ILE A 176 -7.81 15.72 -3.72
N PRO A 177 -6.58 15.94 -4.20
CA PRO A 177 -5.60 16.72 -3.47
C PRO A 177 -5.92 18.21 -3.54
N GLU A 178 -5.71 18.95 -2.45
CA GLU A 178 -5.59 20.40 -2.52
C GLU A 178 -4.51 20.78 -3.55
N ASP A 179 -4.75 21.77 -4.40
CA ASP A 179 -3.77 22.22 -5.41
C ASP A 179 -2.59 22.95 -4.75
N SER A 180 -1.85 22.20 -3.96
CA SER A 180 -0.67 22.65 -3.23
C SER A 180 0.41 21.57 -3.23
N LYS A 181 1.65 21.97 -2.95
CA LYS A 181 2.77 21.02 -2.81
C LYS A 181 2.44 19.92 -1.79
N MET A 182 1.83 20.30 -0.66
CA MET A 182 1.47 19.36 0.41
C MET A 182 0.34 18.43 -0.01
N GLY A 183 -0.68 18.93 -0.74
CA GLY A 183 -1.78 18.08 -1.23
C GLY A 183 -1.30 16.99 -2.18
N TYR A 184 -0.46 17.33 -3.17
CA TYR A 184 0.12 16.31 -4.07
C TYR A 184 1.10 15.39 -3.37
N PHE A 185 1.84 15.90 -2.38
CA PHE A 185 2.71 15.08 -1.56
C PHE A 185 1.91 14.04 -0.77
N GLN A 186 0.85 14.47 -0.09
CA GLN A 186 -0.04 13.57 0.64
C GLN A 186 -0.68 12.52 -0.27
N LEU A 187 -1.11 12.89 -1.49
CA LEU A 187 -1.67 11.94 -2.45
C LEU A 187 -0.64 10.87 -2.86
N LEU A 188 0.60 11.27 -3.11
CA LEU A 188 1.69 10.32 -3.40
C LEU A 188 1.92 9.38 -2.23
N ILE A 189 2.08 9.92 -1.02
CA ILE A 189 2.34 9.13 0.18
C ILE A 189 1.18 8.18 0.46
N PHE A 190 -0.07 8.64 0.31
CA PHE A 190 -1.23 7.78 0.44
C PHE A 190 -1.16 6.61 -0.55
N LYS A 191 -0.88 6.86 -1.84
CA LYS A 191 -0.74 5.80 -2.83
C LYS A 191 0.35 4.79 -2.50
N LEU A 192 1.50 5.26 -1.99
CA LEU A 192 2.67 4.41 -1.76
C LEU A 192 2.62 3.61 -0.46
N TYR A 193 1.91 4.14 0.56
CA TYR A 193 2.02 3.63 1.93
C TYR A 193 0.68 3.37 2.62
N ASN A 194 -0.47 3.49 1.94
CA ASN A 194 -1.79 3.22 2.54
C ASN A 194 -1.96 1.77 3.02
N ASN A 195 -1.19 0.83 2.48
CA ASN A 195 -1.22 -0.58 2.86
C ASN A 195 -0.05 -0.98 3.78
N ASN A 196 0.69 0.00 4.32
CA ASN A 196 1.90 -0.27 5.08
C ASN A 196 1.62 -0.58 6.56
N PHE A 197 0.52 -1.28 6.84
CA PHE A 197 0.11 -1.75 8.17
C PHE A 197 0.45 -3.23 8.39
N ALA A 198 0.95 -3.94 7.38
CA ALA A 198 1.16 -5.37 7.46
C ALA A 198 2.05 -5.77 8.64
N LEU A 199 1.51 -6.60 9.50
CA LEU A 199 2.26 -7.38 10.47
C LEU A 199 2.84 -8.59 9.75
N TRP A 200 4.16 -8.73 9.83
CA TRP A 200 4.80 -9.82 9.10
C TRP A 200 5.48 -10.78 10.04
N TRP A 201 5.18 -12.07 9.87
CA TRP A 201 5.75 -13.11 10.71
C TRP A 201 6.99 -13.79 10.12
N HIS A 202 7.15 -13.83 8.78
CA HIS A 202 8.27 -14.52 8.16
C HIS A 202 9.43 -13.63 7.76
N ALA A 203 9.19 -12.58 7.03
CA ALA A 203 10.19 -11.61 6.64
C ALA A 203 9.54 -10.44 5.90
N ASN A 204 9.90 -9.22 6.27
CA ASN A 204 9.39 -7.99 5.66
C ASN A 204 10.03 -7.72 4.29
N TYR A 205 9.94 -8.64 3.33
CA TYR A 205 10.54 -8.50 2.00
C TYR A 205 9.94 -7.36 1.20
N SER A 206 8.66 -7.11 1.39
CA SER A 206 7.91 -6.04 0.72
C SER A 206 7.85 -4.76 1.53
N TYR A 207 8.47 -4.75 2.73
CA TYR A 207 8.45 -3.54 3.57
C TYR A 207 9.16 -2.40 2.87
N ARG A 208 8.43 -1.30 2.71
CA ARG A 208 8.86 -0.07 2.06
C ARG A 208 8.59 1.10 2.99
N PHE A 209 9.55 1.99 3.13
CA PHE A 209 9.34 3.21 3.90
C PHE A 209 10.12 4.40 3.32
N PRO A 210 9.63 5.64 3.49
CA PRO A 210 10.33 6.82 3.08
C PRO A 210 11.50 7.08 4.01
N VAL A 211 12.65 7.41 3.42
CA VAL A 211 13.85 7.84 4.15
C VAL A 211 13.99 9.35 3.98
N TYR A 212 13.79 10.10 5.04
CA TYR A 212 13.72 11.57 5.00
C TYR A 212 14.51 12.25 6.11
N LYS A 213 15.15 11.47 6.97
CA LYS A 213 16.01 11.96 8.07
C LYS A 213 17.20 11.03 8.31
N LYS A 214 18.27 11.60 8.88
CA LYS A 214 19.55 10.90 9.10
C LYS A 214 19.40 9.71 10.04
N GLU A 215 18.56 9.84 11.06
CA GLU A 215 18.33 8.79 12.05
C GLU A 215 17.82 7.50 11.43
N GLN A 216 17.11 7.59 10.30
CA GLN A 216 16.68 6.40 9.56
C GLN A 216 17.84 5.72 8.84
N ILE A 217 18.81 6.48 8.33
CA ILE A 217 20.05 5.92 7.76
C ILE A 217 20.88 5.26 8.87
N GLU A 218 21.03 5.93 10.01
CA GLU A 218 21.74 5.39 11.17
C GLU A 218 21.10 4.09 11.66
N PHE A 219 19.75 4.05 11.73
CA PHE A 219 19.00 2.84 12.07
C PHE A 219 19.28 1.71 11.07
N LEU A 220 19.28 1.98 9.75
CA LEU A 220 19.61 0.98 8.74
C LEU A 220 21.04 0.44 8.90
N ILE A 221 22.01 1.30 9.16
CA ILE A 221 23.41 0.92 9.40
C ILE A 221 23.50 0.02 10.65
N GLU A 222 22.87 0.43 11.75
CA GLU A 222 22.88 -0.32 12.99
C GLU A 222 22.22 -1.69 12.83
N ARG A 223 21.09 -1.73 12.14
CA ARG A 223 20.37 -2.96 11.81
C ARG A 223 21.22 -3.88 10.94
N ASN A 224 21.90 -3.36 9.91
CA ASN A 224 22.83 -4.12 9.06
C ASN A 224 23.99 -4.76 9.86
N ARG A 225 24.43 -4.10 10.92
CA ARG A 225 25.51 -4.63 11.80
C ARG A 225 25.04 -5.69 12.77
N ARG A 226 23.80 -5.62 13.22
CA ARG A 226 23.24 -6.54 14.23
C ARG A 226 22.64 -7.81 13.64
N GLU A 227 22.01 -7.70 12.47
CA GLU A 227 21.28 -8.81 11.87
C GLU A 227 22.18 -9.63 10.93
N VAL A 228 22.48 -10.86 11.36
CA VAL A 228 23.34 -11.81 10.60
C VAL A 228 22.64 -12.33 9.34
N PHE A 229 21.30 -12.20 9.22
CA PHE A 229 20.52 -13.00 8.26
C PHE A 229 19.56 -12.25 7.35
N SER A 230 19.28 -10.94 7.52
CA SER A 230 18.13 -10.38 6.80
C SER A 230 18.41 -9.22 5.86
N ILE A 231 19.33 -8.30 6.18
CA ILE A 231 19.62 -7.14 5.35
C ILE A 231 21.12 -6.99 5.27
N TRP A 232 21.67 -7.03 4.06
CA TRP A 232 23.09 -6.77 3.90
C TRP A 232 23.34 -5.75 2.78
N PHE A 233 23.93 -4.62 3.14
CA PHE A 233 24.35 -3.61 2.18
C PHE A 233 25.77 -3.10 2.51
N ASP A 234 26.45 -2.62 1.49
CA ASP A 234 27.76 -2.01 1.63
C ASP A 234 27.65 -0.66 2.35
N GLU A 235 28.11 -0.60 3.61
CA GLU A 235 28.07 0.60 4.42
C GLU A 235 28.81 1.77 3.76
N LYS A 236 29.84 1.53 2.94
CA LYS A 236 30.54 2.59 2.22
C LYS A 236 29.65 3.34 1.24
N LYS A 237 28.57 2.71 0.76
CA LYS A 237 27.62 3.34 -0.15
C LYS A 237 26.51 4.11 0.59
N ILE A 238 26.17 3.71 1.81
CA ILE A 238 25.13 4.39 2.58
C ILE A 238 25.66 5.56 3.42
N LEU A 239 26.89 5.48 3.93
CA LEU A 239 27.49 6.50 4.78
C LEU A 239 27.48 7.92 4.15
N PRO A 240 27.76 8.11 2.85
CA PRO A 240 27.71 9.43 2.23
C PRO A 240 26.34 10.11 2.31
N LEU A 241 25.26 9.31 2.41
CA LEU A 241 23.88 9.83 2.49
C LEU A 241 23.59 10.53 3.82
N LEU A 242 24.41 10.32 4.86
CA LEU A 242 24.31 11.06 6.12
C LEU A 242 24.57 12.55 5.96
N GLU A 243 25.30 12.94 4.91
CA GLU A 243 25.60 14.33 4.58
C GLU A 243 24.59 14.94 3.58
N GLU A 244 23.69 14.13 3.02
CA GLU A 244 22.69 14.59 2.08
C GLU A 244 21.44 15.14 2.77
N ASN A 245 20.74 16.05 2.09
CA ASN A 245 19.38 16.42 2.45
C ASN A 245 18.40 15.37 1.91
N LEU A 246 17.96 14.47 2.78
CA LEU A 246 17.06 13.36 2.47
C LEU A 246 15.57 13.79 2.41
N GLY A 247 15.26 15.01 2.83
CA GLY A 247 13.88 15.51 2.83
C GLY A 247 13.25 15.51 1.43
N PRO A 248 11.92 15.35 1.35
CA PRO A 248 11.19 15.37 0.08
C PRO A 248 11.43 16.68 -0.68
N ARG A 249 11.69 16.58 -1.98
CA ARG A 249 11.84 17.75 -2.87
C ARG A 249 10.65 17.84 -3.80
N ILE A 250 9.89 18.92 -3.73
CA ILE A 250 8.63 19.08 -4.46
C ILE A 250 8.66 20.32 -5.34
N LYS A 251 8.45 20.11 -6.63
CA LYS A 251 8.38 21.16 -7.65
C LYS A 251 7.01 21.17 -8.30
N MET A 252 6.30 22.29 -8.18
CA MET A 252 5.07 22.53 -8.93
C MET A 252 5.41 23.02 -10.33
N GLU A 253 4.90 22.34 -11.34
CA GLU A 253 4.95 22.74 -12.74
C GLU A 253 3.53 23.07 -13.22
N GLN A 254 3.39 23.61 -14.41
CA GLN A 254 2.09 24.06 -14.90
C GLN A 254 1.04 22.93 -14.93
N ARG A 255 1.43 21.73 -15.38
CA ARG A 255 0.50 20.60 -15.58
C ARG A 255 0.73 19.43 -14.63
N ARG A 256 1.81 19.45 -13.87
CA ARG A 256 2.18 18.35 -12.98
C ARG A 256 2.92 18.84 -11.74
N CYS A 257 2.86 18.05 -10.69
CA CYS A 257 3.72 18.16 -9.53
C CYS A 257 4.79 17.07 -9.62
N VAL A 258 6.07 17.45 -9.46
CA VAL A 258 7.20 16.52 -9.48
C VAL A 258 7.72 16.39 -8.05
N ILE A 259 7.87 15.15 -7.58
CA ILE A 259 8.24 14.82 -6.21
C ILE A 259 9.42 13.86 -6.24
N THR A 260 10.51 14.21 -5.55
CA THR A 260 11.65 13.32 -5.33
C THR A 260 11.63 12.82 -3.89
N LEU A 261 11.72 11.49 -3.73
CA LEU A 261 11.78 10.80 -2.44
C LEU A 261 12.98 9.87 -2.38
N TYR A 262 13.50 9.67 -1.17
CA TYR A 262 14.37 8.55 -0.85
C TYR A 262 13.51 7.46 -0.20
N GLU A 263 13.69 6.22 -0.61
CA GLU A 263 12.84 5.11 -0.19
C GLU A 263 13.68 3.85 0.02
N PHE A 264 13.46 3.20 1.14
CA PHE A 264 14.08 1.92 1.41
C PHE A 264 13.08 0.79 1.12
N TYR A 265 13.54 -0.21 0.40
CA TYR A 265 12.83 -1.45 0.10
C TYR A 265 13.60 -2.59 0.74
N ALA A 266 13.02 -3.28 1.70
CA ALA A 266 13.70 -4.32 2.47
C ALA A 266 14.33 -5.40 1.60
N GLY A 267 13.66 -5.80 0.50
CA GLY A 267 14.16 -6.82 -0.44
C GLY A 267 15.17 -6.34 -1.47
N SER A 268 15.40 -5.02 -1.64
CA SER A 268 16.21 -4.54 -2.76
C SER A 268 17.14 -3.36 -2.47
N GLY A 269 16.94 -2.59 -1.39
CA GLY A 269 17.85 -1.54 -0.97
C GLY A 269 17.28 -0.13 -0.95
N LEU A 270 18.15 0.87 -1.00
CA LEU A 270 17.78 2.28 -0.95
C LEU A 270 17.76 2.90 -2.33
N TYR A 271 16.71 3.66 -2.61
CA TYR A 271 16.46 4.30 -3.90
C TYR A 271 16.20 5.78 -3.76
N ARG A 272 16.51 6.52 -4.82
CA ARG A 272 16.03 7.87 -5.05
C ARG A 272 15.02 7.81 -6.20
N ASN A 273 13.75 8.03 -5.87
CA ASN A 273 12.66 7.95 -6.82
C ASN A 273 12.12 9.33 -7.17
N VAL A 274 11.78 9.53 -8.43
CA VAL A 274 11.14 10.74 -8.93
C VAL A 274 9.76 10.38 -9.44
N TYR A 275 8.74 11.00 -8.88
CA TYR A 275 7.35 10.84 -9.25
C TYR A 275 6.80 12.08 -9.91
N SER A 276 5.88 11.92 -10.84
CA SER A 276 5.05 13.02 -11.34
C SER A 276 3.58 12.73 -11.08
N ILE A 277 2.84 13.78 -10.75
CA ILE A 277 1.39 13.73 -10.51
C ILE A 277 0.74 14.75 -11.41
N SER A 278 -0.25 14.35 -12.21
CA SER A 278 -1.08 15.27 -12.98
C SER A 278 -1.79 16.25 -12.03
N ARG A 279 -1.82 17.54 -12.38
CA ARG A 279 -2.58 18.56 -11.63
C ARG A 279 -4.04 18.64 -12.05
N VAL A 280 -4.48 17.79 -12.94
CA VAL A 280 -5.85 17.70 -13.43
C VAL A 280 -6.32 16.26 -13.26
N ALA A 281 -7.56 16.08 -12.85
CA ALA A 281 -8.16 14.76 -12.72
C ALA A 281 -8.23 14.02 -14.08
N PRO A 282 -8.07 12.71 -14.10
CA PRO A 282 -7.64 11.88 -12.98
C PRO A 282 -6.19 12.20 -12.58
N TYR A 283 -5.91 12.31 -11.29
CA TYR A 283 -4.59 12.66 -10.75
C TYR A 283 -3.61 11.52 -10.94
N THR A 284 -3.20 11.30 -12.22
CA THR A 284 -2.32 10.18 -12.58
C THR A 284 -0.95 10.33 -11.94
N ILE A 285 -0.54 9.33 -11.18
CA ILE A 285 0.77 9.25 -10.55
C ILE A 285 1.65 8.30 -11.35
N LYS A 286 2.83 8.79 -11.78
CA LYS A 286 3.83 8.02 -12.51
C LYS A 286 5.17 8.07 -11.81
N GLU A 287 5.88 6.96 -11.75
CA GLU A 287 7.30 6.92 -11.44
C GLU A 287 8.06 7.26 -12.73
N GLU A 288 8.75 8.39 -12.73
CA GLU A 288 9.50 8.89 -13.90
C GLU A 288 10.93 8.38 -13.89
N GLN A 289 11.50 8.21 -12.70
CA GLN A 289 12.87 7.74 -12.51
C GLN A 289 12.99 6.99 -11.19
N SER A 290 13.76 5.91 -11.21
CA SER A 290 14.16 5.16 -10.02
C SER A 290 15.65 4.88 -10.10
N GLU A 291 16.40 5.42 -9.14
CA GLU A 291 17.85 5.24 -9.04
C GLU A 291 18.19 4.47 -7.78
N LYS A 292 18.76 3.28 -7.94
CA LYS A 292 19.24 2.47 -6.82
C LYS A 292 20.56 3.03 -6.31
N LEU A 293 20.54 3.66 -5.13
CA LEU A 293 21.71 4.25 -4.50
C LEU A 293 22.54 3.21 -3.73
N VAL A 294 21.84 2.36 -2.99
CA VAL A 294 22.46 1.31 -2.17
C VAL A 294 21.73 0.01 -2.44
N PRO A 295 22.36 -0.94 -3.14
CA PRO A 295 21.77 -2.26 -3.32
C PRO A 295 21.74 -3.01 -1.99
N ASN A 296 20.68 -3.79 -1.78
CA ASN A 296 20.60 -4.76 -0.72
C ASN A 296 20.74 -6.16 -1.32
N ASP A 297 21.77 -6.88 -0.88
CA ASP A 297 21.93 -8.29 -1.21
C ASP A 297 21.18 -9.11 -0.16
N PHE A 298 19.90 -9.35 -0.43
CA PHE A 298 19.10 -10.20 0.43
C PHE A 298 19.63 -11.63 0.35
N ARG A 299 20.25 -12.07 1.43
CA ARG A 299 20.64 -13.48 1.62
C ARG A 299 19.57 -14.19 2.43
N GLY A 300 18.41 -14.41 1.82
CA GLY A 300 17.37 -15.25 2.38
C GLY A 300 17.83 -16.71 2.41
N PHE A 301 17.61 -17.38 3.53
CA PHE A 301 17.61 -18.83 3.54
C PHE A 301 16.30 -19.30 2.90
N TYR A 302 16.41 -20.13 1.88
CA TYR A 302 15.33 -20.96 1.39
C TYR A 302 15.15 -22.18 2.29
#